data_e4381f1cc0210b89464af813d4601456
#
_entry.id   e4381f1cc0210b89464af813d4601456
#
_cell.length_a   1.000
_cell.length_b   1.000
_cell.length_c   1.000
_cell.angle_alpha   90.00
_cell.angle_beta   90.00
_cell.angle_gamma   90.00
#
_symmetry.space_group_name_H-M   'P 1'
#
loop_
_entity.id
_entity.type
_entity.pdbx_description
1 polymer ?
#
loop_
_entity_poly.entity_id
_entity_poly.type
_entity_poly.pdbx_seq_one_letter_code
_entity_poly.pdbx_strand_id
1 'polypeptide(L)'
;DDYNWGFFKNNLISGEVPNIKDSTKNITDDILISESISKKLNIKLGEELVIYFIQNPARVRKFIVSGIYKTALSEFDDITAVADLNHLIKLNNWNSNQIGGYEIETKNFDNVSVYTSEIDELIDFDLKAQNSKELNPQIFDWLRLQDFNVVIILILMLLVGCVNMITSLLIIILEKSKFIGVLKAIGVSNWNIRKIFIYNSLYILVNGLF
;
A
#
# COMPACT_ATOMS: atom_id res chain seq x y z
N ASP A 1 -4.14 24.16 -11.50
CA ASP A 1 -4.65 23.61 -12.73
C ASP A 1 -3.96 22.37 -13.24
N ASP A 2 -2.95 21.91 -12.53
CA ASP A 2 -2.18 20.71 -12.87
C ASP A 2 -2.46 19.56 -11.90
N TYR A 3 -3.73 19.42 -11.47
CA TYR A 3 -4.08 18.26 -10.66
C TYR A 3 -3.83 16.96 -11.44
N ASN A 4 -3.01 16.08 -10.88
CA ASN A 4 -2.67 14.80 -11.51
C ASN A 4 -3.84 13.81 -11.44
N TRP A 5 -4.69 13.81 -12.45
CA TRP A 5 -5.81 12.87 -12.56
C TRP A 5 -5.40 11.42 -12.80
N GLY A 6 -4.10 11.13 -12.93
CA GLY A 6 -3.59 9.78 -13.22
C GLY A 6 -4.10 8.72 -12.25
N PHE A 7 -4.09 9.04 -10.94
CA PHE A 7 -4.58 8.14 -9.91
C PHE A 7 -6.07 7.78 -10.11
N PHE A 8 -6.94 8.76 -10.28
CA PHE A 8 -8.37 8.51 -10.45
C PHE A 8 -8.70 7.89 -11.81
N LYS A 9 -8.02 8.28 -12.88
CA LYS A 9 -8.21 7.69 -14.21
C LYS A 9 -7.88 6.20 -14.23
N ASN A 10 -6.83 5.78 -13.53
CA ASN A 10 -6.43 4.37 -13.44
C ASN A 10 -7.40 3.53 -12.60
N ASN A 11 -8.14 4.17 -11.69
CA ASN A 11 -9.10 3.53 -10.79
C ASN A 11 -10.57 3.79 -11.19
N LEU A 12 -10.82 4.38 -12.35
CA LEU A 12 -12.16 4.69 -12.83
C LEU A 12 -12.89 3.42 -13.27
N ILE A 13 -14.11 3.24 -12.75
CA ILE A 13 -15.00 2.12 -13.13
C ILE A 13 -15.94 2.55 -14.26
N SER A 14 -16.50 3.77 -14.18
CA SER A 14 -17.45 4.27 -15.15
C SER A 14 -17.45 5.79 -15.21
N GLY A 15 -17.83 6.35 -16.36
CA GLY A 15 -17.85 7.80 -16.60
C GLY A 15 -16.48 8.38 -16.87
N GLU A 16 -16.32 9.65 -16.55
CA GLU A 16 -15.11 10.44 -16.79
C GLU A 16 -14.77 11.28 -15.56
N VAL A 17 -13.50 11.64 -15.42
CA VAL A 17 -13.08 12.61 -14.39
C VAL A 17 -13.68 13.99 -14.70
N PRO A 18 -14.00 14.80 -13.67
CA PRO A 18 -14.55 16.14 -13.86
C PRO A 18 -13.68 16.98 -14.78
N ASN A 19 -14.29 17.62 -15.76
CA ASN A 19 -13.60 18.49 -16.70
C ASN A 19 -13.47 19.91 -16.09
N ILE A 20 -12.52 20.05 -15.17
CA ILE A 20 -12.27 21.32 -14.49
C ILE A 20 -11.42 22.18 -15.43
N LYS A 21 -12.03 23.19 -16.04
CA LYS A 21 -11.33 24.17 -16.85
C LYS A 21 -10.85 25.32 -15.98
N ASP A 22 -9.63 25.78 -16.26
CA ASP A 22 -8.97 26.90 -15.58
C ASP A 22 -9.69 28.23 -15.82
N SER A 23 -10.85 28.40 -15.21
CA SER A 23 -11.46 29.71 -15.17
C SER A 23 -12.41 29.83 -13.99
N THR A 24 -12.18 30.79 -13.14
CA THR A 24 -13.09 31.28 -12.10
C THR A 24 -14.48 31.66 -12.61
N LYS A 25 -14.71 31.63 -13.93
CA LYS A 25 -15.97 31.96 -14.60
C LYS A 25 -16.85 30.74 -14.91
N ASN A 26 -16.31 29.56 -15.08
CA ASN A 26 -17.05 28.36 -15.43
C ASN A 26 -16.79 27.24 -14.40
N ILE A 27 -17.47 27.34 -13.27
CA ILE A 27 -17.45 26.27 -12.24
C ILE A 27 -18.24 25.09 -12.79
N THR A 28 -17.65 23.90 -12.78
CA THR A 28 -18.38 22.69 -13.15
C THR A 28 -19.08 22.09 -11.95
N ASP A 29 -20.33 21.66 -12.15
CA ASP A 29 -21.09 20.94 -11.14
C ASP A 29 -20.79 19.42 -11.17
N ASP A 30 -19.77 19.00 -11.91
CA ASP A 30 -19.35 17.61 -12.00
C ASP A 30 -18.70 17.15 -10.69
N ILE A 31 -19.05 15.92 -10.26
CA ILE A 31 -18.45 15.28 -9.11
C ILE A 31 -18.04 13.86 -9.42
N LEU A 32 -16.85 13.50 -8.96
CA LEU A 32 -16.33 12.13 -8.99
C LEU A 32 -16.56 11.50 -7.62
N ILE A 33 -17.28 10.39 -7.56
CA ILE A 33 -17.57 9.67 -6.31
C ILE A 33 -17.02 8.25 -6.36
N SER A 34 -16.83 7.63 -5.18
CA SER A 34 -16.44 6.24 -5.12
C SER A 34 -17.60 5.27 -5.39
N GLU A 35 -17.29 4.03 -5.75
CA GLU A 35 -18.27 2.93 -5.85
C GLU A 35 -18.99 2.71 -4.51
N SER A 36 -18.29 2.88 -3.38
CA SER A 36 -18.86 2.77 -2.04
C SER A 36 -19.93 3.82 -1.79
N ILE A 37 -19.63 5.09 -2.05
CA ILE A 37 -20.59 6.19 -1.93
C ILE A 37 -21.79 5.99 -2.86
N SER A 38 -21.54 5.63 -4.14
CA SER A 38 -22.59 5.34 -5.11
C SER A 38 -23.55 4.26 -4.62
N LYS A 39 -23.05 3.15 -4.07
CA LYS A 39 -23.86 2.06 -3.51
C LYS A 39 -24.60 2.48 -2.23
N LYS A 40 -23.94 3.18 -1.31
CA LYS A 40 -24.55 3.62 -0.05
C LYS A 40 -25.73 4.59 -0.28
N LEU A 41 -25.58 5.48 -1.24
CA LEU A 41 -26.60 6.48 -1.58
C LEU A 41 -27.56 6.01 -2.67
N ASN A 42 -27.30 4.86 -3.29
CA ASN A 42 -28.02 4.34 -4.46
C ASN A 42 -28.10 5.35 -5.61
N ILE A 43 -26.98 6.02 -5.90
CA ILE A 43 -26.84 7.03 -6.96
C ILE A 43 -25.99 6.48 -8.08
N LYS A 44 -26.41 6.72 -9.33
CA LYS A 44 -25.74 6.24 -10.55
C LYS A 44 -25.05 7.37 -11.30
N LEU A 45 -24.25 6.98 -12.27
CA LEU A 45 -23.63 7.91 -13.20
C LEU A 45 -24.68 8.80 -13.89
N GLY A 46 -24.41 10.10 -13.96
CA GLY A 46 -25.28 11.10 -14.56
C GLY A 46 -26.43 11.57 -13.66
N GLU A 47 -26.62 10.99 -12.47
CA GLU A 47 -27.66 11.43 -11.53
C GLU A 47 -27.19 12.62 -10.67
N GLU A 48 -28.18 13.36 -10.16
CA GLU A 48 -27.95 14.53 -9.30
C GLU A 48 -27.67 14.09 -7.85
N LEU A 49 -26.54 14.55 -7.31
CA LEU A 49 -26.15 14.39 -5.92
C LEU A 49 -26.31 15.73 -5.18
N VAL A 50 -27.12 15.76 -4.12
CA VAL A 50 -27.34 16.94 -3.30
C VAL A 50 -26.48 16.83 -2.03
N ILE A 51 -25.55 17.78 -1.85
CA ILE A 51 -24.67 17.82 -0.68
C ILE A 51 -25.08 18.98 0.24
N TYR A 52 -25.31 18.66 1.51
CA TYR A 52 -25.60 19.61 2.58
C TYR A 52 -24.32 19.93 3.34
N PHE A 53 -23.88 21.18 3.27
CA PHE A 53 -22.75 21.67 4.05
C PHE A 53 -23.24 22.19 5.39
N ILE A 54 -22.86 21.49 6.48
CA ILE A 54 -23.27 21.81 7.85
C ILE A 54 -22.46 22.98 8.37
N GLN A 55 -22.95 24.17 8.14
CA GLN A 55 -22.38 25.44 8.61
C GLN A 55 -23.54 26.39 9.00
N ASN A 56 -23.25 27.55 9.52
CA ASN A 56 -24.26 28.51 9.91
C ASN A 56 -24.22 29.78 9.01
N PRO A 57 -25.23 30.00 8.14
CA PRO A 57 -26.36 29.13 7.81
C PRO A 57 -25.94 27.91 6.99
N ALA A 58 -26.68 26.81 7.08
CA ALA A 58 -26.49 25.63 6.28
C ALA A 58 -26.62 25.95 4.77
N ARG A 59 -25.72 25.42 3.98
CA ARG A 59 -25.71 25.64 2.52
C ARG A 59 -25.84 24.33 1.78
N VAL A 60 -26.43 24.39 0.59
CA VAL A 60 -26.70 23.22 -0.26
C VAL A 60 -26.06 23.43 -1.61
N ARG A 61 -25.48 22.38 -2.17
CA ARG A 61 -24.99 22.33 -3.55
C ARG A 61 -25.49 21.08 -4.23
N LYS A 62 -25.73 21.20 -5.51
CA LYS A 62 -26.14 20.12 -6.40
C LYS A 62 -24.98 19.82 -7.34
N PHE A 63 -24.67 18.55 -7.47
CA PHE A 63 -23.63 18.05 -8.34
C PHE A 63 -24.20 16.96 -9.26
N ILE A 64 -23.57 16.76 -10.40
CA ILE A 64 -23.88 15.68 -11.34
C ILE A 64 -22.74 14.66 -11.25
N VAL A 65 -23.06 13.40 -11.02
CA VAL A 65 -22.04 12.34 -10.94
C VAL A 65 -21.46 12.11 -12.34
N SER A 66 -20.28 12.65 -12.60
CA SER A 66 -19.56 12.52 -13.86
C SER A 66 -18.74 11.24 -13.98
N GLY A 67 -18.35 10.67 -12.85
CA GLY A 67 -17.58 9.43 -12.81
C GLY A 67 -17.68 8.70 -11.48
N ILE A 68 -17.42 7.39 -11.53
CA ILE A 68 -17.38 6.51 -10.37
C ILE A 68 -16.04 5.79 -10.35
N TYR A 69 -15.30 5.88 -9.25
CA TYR A 69 -13.99 5.26 -9.06
C TYR A 69 -13.97 4.22 -7.94
N LYS A 70 -12.91 3.41 -7.89
CA LYS A 70 -12.66 2.43 -6.83
C LYS A 70 -11.15 2.23 -6.63
N THR A 71 -10.65 2.58 -5.45
CA THR A 71 -9.22 2.45 -5.14
C THR A 71 -8.86 1.15 -4.43
N ALA A 72 -9.86 0.37 -4.00
CA ALA A 72 -9.74 -0.77 -3.10
C ALA A 72 -9.28 -0.41 -1.66
N LEU A 73 -9.17 0.87 -1.32
CA LEU A 73 -8.95 1.38 0.03
C LEU A 73 -10.31 1.80 0.61
N SER A 74 -10.95 0.90 1.35
CA SER A 74 -12.34 1.10 1.81
C SER A 74 -12.51 2.39 2.61
N GLU A 75 -11.55 2.72 3.49
CA GLU A 75 -11.62 3.94 4.30
C GLU A 75 -11.59 5.21 3.44
N PHE A 76 -10.76 5.23 2.39
CA PHE A 76 -10.69 6.32 1.45
C PHE A 76 -11.95 6.38 0.57
N ASP A 77 -12.37 5.25 0.02
CA ASP A 77 -13.54 5.14 -0.85
C ASP A 77 -14.84 5.52 -0.13
N ASP A 78 -14.91 5.36 1.20
CA ASP A 78 -16.10 5.61 1.98
C ASP A 78 -16.42 7.09 2.23
N ILE A 79 -15.40 7.96 2.16
CA ILE A 79 -15.49 9.36 2.57
C ILE A 79 -15.04 10.36 1.51
N THR A 80 -14.39 9.90 0.43
CA THR A 80 -13.75 10.80 -0.53
C THR A 80 -14.62 11.01 -1.77
N ALA A 81 -14.87 12.27 -2.10
CA ALA A 81 -15.45 12.71 -3.36
C ALA A 81 -14.64 13.88 -3.90
N VAL A 82 -14.50 14.00 -5.22
CA VAL A 82 -13.69 15.03 -5.86
C VAL A 82 -14.56 15.91 -6.75
N ALA A 83 -14.52 17.22 -6.53
CA ALA A 83 -15.28 18.22 -7.26
C ALA A 83 -14.46 19.48 -7.46
N ASP A 84 -15.01 20.46 -8.19
CA ASP A 84 -14.37 21.74 -8.42
C ASP A 84 -14.20 22.52 -7.11
N LEU A 85 -12.94 22.91 -6.80
CA LEU A 85 -12.57 23.68 -5.61
C LEU A 85 -13.31 25.01 -5.50
N ASN A 86 -13.72 25.61 -6.62
CA ASN A 86 -14.45 26.87 -6.65
C ASN A 86 -15.80 26.81 -5.91
N HIS A 87 -16.40 25.63 -5.77
CA HIS A 87 -17.59 25.46 -4.92
C HIS A 87 -17.26 25.72 -3.45
N LEU A 88 -16.12 25.20 -2.95
CA LEU A 88 -15.69 25.39 -1.57
C LEU A 88 -15.25 26.83 -1.29
N ILE A 89 -14.54 27.45 -2.25
CA ILE A 89 -14.17 28.86 -2.16
C ILE A 89 -15.40 29.73 -1.99
N LYS A 90 -16.44 29.52 -2.81
CA LYS A 90 -17.72 30.27 -2.69
C LYS A 90 -18.50 29.94 -1.42
N LEU A 91 -18.47 28.67 -0.99
CA LEU A 91 -19.14 28.25 0.22
C LEU A 91 -18.56 28.91 1.47
N ASN A 92 -17.23 28.99 1.54
CA ASN A 92 -16.52 29.53 2.69
C ASN A 92 -16.31 31.04 2.62
N ASN A 93 -16.78 31.70 1.55
CA ASN A 93 -16.51 33.11 1.25
C ASN A 93 -15.00 33.41 1.26
N TRP A 94 -14.20 32.49 0.76
CA TRP A 94 -12.75 32.65 0.65
C TRP A 94 -12.40 33.59 -0.49
N ASN A 95 -11.28 34.29 -0.32
CA ASN A 95 -10.66 35.02 -1.42
C ASN A 95 -10.01 34.03 -2.40
N SER A 96 -9.73 34.47 -3.62
CA SER A 96 -9.11 33.66 -4.67
C SER A 96 -7.75 33.03 -4.28
N ASN A 97 -7.09 33.57 -3.28
CA ASN A 97 -5.78 33.12 -2.77
C ASN A 97 -5.88 32.26 -1.49
N GLN A 98 -7.09 31.89 -1.09
CA GLN A 98 -7.32 31.06 0.09
C GLN A 98 -7.76 29.65 -0.32
N ILE A 99 -7.11 28.64 0.27
CA ILE A 99 -7.41 27.22 0.08
C ILE A 99 -7.30 26.52 1.43
N GLY A 100 -7.83 25.30 1.51
CA GLY A 100 -7.75 24.50 2.73
C GLY A 100 -6.41 23.80 2.94
N GLY A 101 -5.67 23.55 1.87
CA GLY A 101 -4.36 22.91 1.91
C GLY A 101 -3.85 22.55 0.53
N TYR A 102 -2.60 22.10 0.48
CA TYR A 102 -1.95 21.56 -0.73
C TYR A 102 -1.70 20.09 -0.57
N GLU A 103 -1.95 19.32 -1.61
CA GLU A 103 -1.49 17.95 -1.75
C GLU A 103 -0.15 17.95 -2.51
N ILE A 104 0.87 17.31 -1.92
CA ILE A 104 2.22 17.25 -2.49
C ILE A 104 2.53 15.79 -2.81
N GLU A 105 2.71 15.49 -4.10
CA GLU A 105 3.11 14.17 -4.57
C GLU A 105 4.63 14.04 -4.56
N THR A 106 5.15 12.97 -3.96
CA THR A 106 6.58 12.68 -3.90
C THR A 106 6.96 11.48 -4.76
N LYS A 107 8.11 11.55 -5.43
CA LYS A 107 8.61 10.45 -6.28
C LYS A 107 9.09 9.24 -5.48
N ASN A 108 9.55 9.46 -4.24
CA ASN A 108 10.09 8.43 -3.38
C ASN A 108 9.34 8.41 -2.05
N PHE A 109 8.50 7.40 -1.90
CA PHE A 109 7.68 7.23 -0.71
C PHE A 109 8.48 6.86 0.55
N ASP A 110 9.63 6.20 0.42
CA ASP A 110 10.45 5.80 1.57
C ASP A 110 10.93 7.01 2.36
N ASN A 111 11.20 8.12 1.68
CA ASN A 111 11.68 9.36 2.27
C ASN A 111 10.56 10.34 2.65
N VAL A 112 9.29 9.94 2.59
CA VAL A 112 8.15 10.82 2.83
C VAL A 112 8.23 11.54 4.19
N SER A 113 8.70 10.85 5.24
CA SER A 113 8.84 11.45 6.58
C SER A 113 9.95 12.52 6.63
N VAL A 114 11.03 12.35 5.85
CA VAL A 114 12.10 13.36 5.75
C VAL A 114 11.57 14.60 5.04
N TYR A 115 10.92 14.41 3.90
CA TYR A 115 10.32 15.52 3.15
C TYR A 115 9.27 16.27 3.96
N THR A 116 8.48 15.56 4.77
CA THR A 116 7.49 16.20 5.67
C THR A 116 8.17 17.10 6.67
N SER A 117 9.27 16.66 7.29
CA SER A 117 10.02 17.49 8.24
C SER A 117 10.66 18.71 7.56
N GLU A 118 11.22 18.53 6.37
CA GLU A 118 11.81 19.63 5.59
C GLU A 118 10.74 20.68 5.19
N ILE A 119 9.54 20.23 4.81
CA ILE A 119 8.43 21.12 4.47
C ILE A 119 7.93 21.84 5.73
N ASP A 120 7.80 21.13 6.85
CA ASP A 120 7.30 21.71 8.11
C ASP A 120 8.23 22.80 8.65
N GLU A 121 9.54 22.71 8.36
CA GLU A 121 10.50 23.77 8.68
C GLU A 121 10.42 25.01 7.75
N LEU A 122 9.86 24.85 6.55
CA LEU A 122 9.79 25.91 5.53
C LEU A 122 8.45 26.68 5.53
N ILE A 123 7.40 26.07 6.07
CA ILE A 123 6.05 26.68 6.09
C ILE A 123 5.86 27.54 7.34
N ASP A 124 4.88 28.44 7.28
CA ASP A 124 4.53 29.31 8.40
C ASP A 124 3.94 28.51 9.57
N PHE A 125 4.05 29.04 10.78
CA PHE A 125 3.67 28.38 12.04
C PHE A 125 2.18 28.01 12.15
N ASP A 126 1.32 28.60 11.35
CA ASP A 126 -0.11 28.34 11.27
C ASP A 126 -0.46 27.20 10.30
N LEU A 127 0.52 26.70 9.56
CA LEU A 127 0.41 25.56 8.66
C LEU A 127 1.08 24.34 9.27
N LYS A 128 0.69 23.16 8.82
CA LYS A 128 1.27 21.89 9.24
C LYS A 128 1.42 20.94 8.07
N ALA A 129 2.63 20.42 7.87
CA ALA A 129 2.86 19.31 6.95
C ALA A 129 2.49 17.98 7.63
N GLN A 130 1.77 17.13 6.91
CA GLN A 130 1.41 15.78 7.35
C GLN A 130 1.58 14.81 6.18
N ASN A 131 2.17 13.68 6.44
CA ASN A 131 2.32 12.63 5.42
C ASN A 131 1.26 11.55 5.52
N SER A 132 1.14 10.75 4.47
CA SER A 132 0.16 9.67 4.39
C SER A 132 0.29 8.65 5.52
N LYS A 133 1.51 8.44 6.07
CA LYS A 133 1.73 7.51 7.21
C LYS A 133 1.12 8.06 8.49
N GLU A 134 1.18 9.37 8.70
CA GLU A 134 0.60 10.05 9.87
C GLU A 134 -0.92 10.17 9.76
N LEU A 135 -1.43 10.39 8.55
CA LEU A 135 -2.88 10.48 8.32
C LEU A 135 -3.58 9.13 8.43
N ASN A 136 -2.89 8.03 8.06
CA ASN A 136 -3.46 6.68 8.03
C ASN A 136 -2.58 5.67 8.79
N PRO A 137 -2.33 5.88 10.10
CA PRO A 137 -1.40 5.05 10.87
C PRO A 137 -1.83 3.57 10.90
N GLN A 138 -3.13 3.29 10.92
CA GLN A 138 -3.67 1.93 10.98
C GLN A 138 -3.27 1.09 9.77
N ILE A 139 -3.26 1.68 8.56
CA ILE A 139 -2.88 0.99 7.33
C ILE A 139 -1.39 0.61 7.38
N PHE A 140 -0.54 1.55 7.79
CA PHE A 140 0.91 1.33 7.85
C PHE A 140 1.32 0.41 8.99
N ASP A 141 0.64 0.45 10.13
CA ASP A 141 0.85 -0.50 11.23
C ASP A 141 0.45 -1.92 10.81
N TRP A 142 -0.65 -2.09 10.08
CA TRP A 142 -1.06 -3.38 9.55
C TRP A 142 -0.04 -3.94 8.52
N LEU A 143 0.47 -3.12 7.61
CA LEU A 143 1.52 -3.51 6.66
C LEU A 143 2.80 -3.96 7.40
N ARG A 144 3.22 -3.22 8.42
CA ARG A 144 4.38 -3.58 9.25
C ARG A 144 4.20 -4.91 9.99
N LEU A 145 3.00 -5.19 10.50
CA LEU A 145 2.66 -6.49 11.10
C LEU A 145 2.73 -7.63 10.09
N GLN A 146 2.33 -7.39 8.85
CA GLN A 146 2.42 -8.38 7.78
C GLN A 146 3.88 -8.72 7.46
N ASP A 147 4.77 -7.74 7.36
CA ASP A 147 6.20 -7.96 7.15
C ASP A 147 6.81 -8.80 8.29
N PHE A 148 6.43 -8.52 9.52
CA PHE A 148 6.86 -9.31 10.68
C PHE A 148 6.38 -10.77 10.61
N ASN A 149 5.15 -11.01 10.20
CA ASN A 149 4.61 -12.35 9.99
C ASN A 149 5.39 -13.14 8.91
N VAL A 150 5.78 -12.48 7.83
CA VAL A 150 6.61 -13.12 6.78
C VAL A 150 7.94 -13.60 7.36
N VAL A 151 8.60 -12.79 8.17
CA VAL A 151 9.87 -13.15 8.83
C VAL A 151 9.70 -14.38 9.74
N ILE A 152 8.63 -14.42 10.54
CA ILE A 152 8.32 -15.57 11.41
C ILE A 152 8.12 -16.84 10.57
N ILE A 153 7.33 -16.75 9.50
CA ILE A 153 7.08 -17.89 8.61
C ILE A 153 8.37 -18.41 8.00
N LEU A 154 9.26 -17.52 7.53
CA LEU A 154 10.56 -17.88 6.97
C LEU A 154 11.44 -18.60 8.00
N ILE A 155 11.48 -18.13 9.26
CA ILE A 155 12.22 -18.77 10.34
C ILE A 155 11.67 -20.18 10.62
N LEU A 156 10.35 -20.32 10.71
CA LEU A 156 9.71 -21.63 10.91
C LEU A 156 9.99 -22.60 9.75
N MET A 157 9.92 -22.10 8.52
CA MET A 157 10.21 -22.88 7.32
C MET A 157 11.66 -23.37 7.32
N LEU A 158 12.59 -22.51 7.68
CA LEU A 158 14.02 -22.86 7.82
C LEU A 158 14.21 -23.94 8.89
N LEU A 159 13.56 -23.80 10.05
CA LEU A 159 13.64 -24.77 11.15
C LEU A 159 13.14 -26.17 10.71
N VAL A 160 11.98 -26.21 10.05
CA VAL A 160 11.41 -27.47 9.52
C VAL A 160 12.37 -28.10 8.47
N GLY A 161 12.94 -27.27 7.59
CA GLY A 161 13.94 -27.73 6.61
C GLY A 161 15.18 -28.33 7.27
N CYS A 162 15.69 -27.70 8.33
CA CYS A 162 16.81 -28.22 9.11
C CYS A 162 16.51 -29.58 9.76
N VAL A 163 15.34 -29.74 10.37
CA VAL A 163 14.92 -31.01 10.98
C VAL A 163 14.82 -32.13 9.94
N ASN A 164 14.21 -31.83 8.79
CA ASN A 164 14.10 -32.79 7.68
C ASN A 164 15.50 -33.19 7.16
N MET A 165 16.42 -32.26 7.02
CA MET A 165 17.78 -32.53 6.59
C MET A 165 18.53 -33.42 7.61
N ILE A 166 18.42 -33.15 8.90
CA ILE A 166 19.02 -33.98 9.96
C ILE A 166 18.46 -35.40 9.88
N THR A 167 17.16 -35.56 9.77
CA THR A 167 16.50 -36.86 9.67
C THR A 167 16.99 -37.65 8.44
N SER A 168 17.05 -37.01 7.28
CA SER A 168 17.55 -37.63 6.05
C SER A 168 19.01 -38.07 6.20
N LEU A 169 19.86 -37.25 6.81
CA LEU A 169 21.25 -37.60 7.09
C LEU A 169 21.38 -38.78 8.05
N LEU A 170 20.58 -38.85 9.10
CA LEU A 170 20.59 -39.95 10.04
C LEU A 170 20.21 -41.28 9.35
N ILE A 171 19.21 -41.29 8.47
CA ILE A 171 18.80 -42.43 7.71
C ILE A 171 19.97 -42.90 6.82
N ILE A 172 20.60 -42.00 6.06
CA ILE A 172 21.73 -42.36 5.20
C ILE A 172 22.91 -42.92 6.00
N ILE A 173 23.23 -42.32 7.18
CA ILE A 173 24.32 -42.80 8.04
C ILE A 173 24.02 -44.19 8.57
N LEU A 174 22.79 -44.48 9.00
CA LEU A 174 22.38 -45.80 9.48
C LEU A 174 22.44 -46.85 8.37
N GLU A 175 21.94 -46.51 7.19
CA GLU A 175 21.96 -47.39 6.01
C GLU A 175 23.41 -47.73 5.58
N LYS A 176 24.30 -46.77 5.61
CA LYS A 176 25.72 -46.91 5.24
C LYS A 176 26.62 -47.34 6.41
N SER A 177 26.10 -47.72 7.56
CA SER A 177 26.88 -48.06 8.75
C SER A 177 27.92 -49.16 8.53
N LYS A 178 27.61 -50.19 7.74
CA LYS A 178 28.53 -51.26 7.36
C LYS A 178 29.71 -50.71 6.54
N PHE A 179 29.45 -49.84 5.59
CA PHE A 179 30.44 -49.17 4.77
C PHE A 179 31.38 -48.29 5.59
N ILE A 180 30.84 -47.56 6.58
CA ILE A 180 31.64 -46.76 7.54
C ILE A 180 32.58 -47.69 8.34
N GLY A 181 32.11 -48.86 8.77
CA GLY A 181 32.91 -49.84 9.47
C GLY A 181 34.10 -50.34 8.63
N VAL A 182 33.90 -50.63 7.36
CA VAL A 182 34.97 -51.04 6.42
C VAL A 182 35.98 -49.89 6.23
N LEU A 183 35.53 -48.66 6.01
CA LEU A 183 36.45 -47.54 5.88
C LEU A 183 37.32 -47.30 7.12
N LYS A 184 36.74 -47.49 8.30
CA LYS A 184 37.48 -47.46 9.58
C LYS A 184 38.53 -48.55 9.70
N ALA A 185 38.18 -49.76 9.29
CA ALA A 185 39.09 -50.91 9.31
C ALA A 185 40.34 -50.70 8.42
N ILE A 186 40.17 -49.96 7.31
CA ILE A 186 41.26 -49.60 6.38
C ILE A 186 42.06 -48.36 6.88
N GLY A 187 41.67 -47.76 8.05
CA GLY A 187 42.39 -46.66 8.66
C GLY A 187 41.98 -45.26 8.21
N VAL A 188 40.84 -45.09 7.55
CA VAL A 188 40.33 -43.78 7.13
C VAL A 188 39.96 -42.96 8.38
N SER A 189 40.43 -41.70 8.47
CA SER A 189 40.18 -40.82 9.58
C SER A 189 38.68 -40.42 9.68
N ASN A 190 38.19 -40.21 10.90
CA ASN A 190 36.79 -39.80 11.15
C ASN A 190 36.42 -38.51 10.40
N TRP A 191 37.38 -37.60 10.21
CA TRP A 191 37.14 -36.36 9.50
C TRP A 191 36.88 -36.56 8.00
N ASN A 192 37.60 -37.49 7.37
CA ASN A 192 37.40 -37.82 5.98
C ASN A 192 36.04 -38.54 5.75
N ILE A 193 35.65 -39.41 6.67
CA ILE A 193 34.33 -40.04 6.64
C ILE A 193 33.24 -38.96 6.75
N ARG A 194 33.34 -37.99 7.67
CA ARG A 194 32.36 -36.90 7.81
C ARG A 194 32.24 -36.05 6.53
N LYS A 195 33.38 -35.75 5.88
CA LYS A 195 33.37 -35.00 4.61
C LYS A 195 32.53 -35.69 3.52
N ILE A 196 32.59 -37.01 3.41
CA ILE A 196 31.79 -37.75 2.41
C ILE A 196 30.32 -37.49 2.61
N PHE A 197 29.83 -37.53 3.86
CA PHE A 197 28.41 -37.28 4.15
C PHE A 197 28.01 -35.81 3.94
N ILE A 198 28.87 -34.86 4.28
CA ILE A 198 28.65 -33.44 4.03
C ILE A 198 28.54 -33.13 2.54
N TYR A 199 29.45 -33.67 1.72
CA TYR A 199 29.37 -33.48 0.27
C TYR A 199 28.12 -34.14 -0.35
N ASN A 200 27.73 -35.32 0.14
CA ASN A 200 26.52 -35.96 -0.33
C ASN A 200 25.26 -35.14 0.04
N SER A 201 25.23 -34.56 1.23
CA SER A 201 24.13 -33.69 1.66
C SER A 201 24.06 -32.42 0.82
N LEU A 202 25.21 -31.80 0.53
CA LEU A 202 25.28 -30.62 -0.31
C LEU A 202 24.79 -30.93 -1.75
N TYR A 203 25.17 -32.11 -2.27
CA TYR A 203 24.69 -32.56 -3.58
C TYR A 203 23.17 -32.74 -3.61
N ILE A 204 22.59 -33.35 -2.57
CA ILE A 204 21.11 -33.51 -2.47
C ILE A 204 20.44 -32.15 -2.37
N LEU A 205 20.99 -31.24 -1.58
CA LEU A 205 20.42 -29.90 -1.39
C LEU A 205 20.42 -29.09 -2.70
N VAL A 206 21.51 -29.14 -3.45
CA VAL A 206 21.59 -28.45 -4.75
C VAL A 206 20.60 -29.01 -5.75
N ASN A 207 20.48 -30.35 -5.84
CA ASN A 207 19.49 -30.98 -6.75
C ASN A 207 18.03 -30.80 -6.31
N GLY A 208 17.78 -30.55 -5.02
CA GLY A 208 16.44 -30.27 -4.51
C GLY A 208 16.00 -28.81 -4.68
N LEU A 209 16.91 -27.92 -5.05
CA LEU A 209 16.64 -26.51 -5.29
C LEU A 209 16.25 -26.21 -6.77
N PHE A 210 16.52 -27.16 -7.67
CA PHE A 210 16.18 -27.15 -9.09
C PHE A 210 15.11 -28.19 -9.41
#